data_630bc7fa0ff21cec4c3fe4aeb5a0a41e
#
_entry.id   630bc7fa0ff21cec4c3fe4aeb5a0a41e
#
_cell.length_a   1.000
_cell.length_b   1.000
_cell.length_c   1.000
_cell.angle_alpha   90.00
_cell.angle_beta   90.00
_cell.angle_gamma   90.00
#
_symmetry.space_group_name_H-M   'P 1'
#
loop_
_entity.id
_entity.type
_entity.pdbx_description
1 polymer ?
#
loop_
_entity_poly.entity_id
_entity_poly.type
_entity_poly.pdbx_seq_one_letter_code
_entity_poly.pdbx_strand_id
1 'polypeptide(L)'
;MTPVPPATENPPGLSSQEAQALAHPSRAGIAEALGGSPLGMTVSELADHMSLHPNAIRQHLSVLQQAGVVTSEASAATGRRGRPSRRYSLVTPHGVAAVGHRELVGLLLEIVRRSGASESVVEAFGMERGLRLVGNDVTGQTQALTGGLAGMGFAPDEVTSQADRQAGEMDLRLRACPFKEAVQAEGGHLICVLHRGLVRGVLERVNEEAELVAFDPEDPVTAGCRVLIEGLAPR
;
A
#
# COMPACT_ATOMS: atom_id res chain seq x y z
N MET A 1 -20.13 -32.24 -13.94
CA MET A 1 -18.87 -31.47 -13.92
C MET A 1 -19.08 -30.27 -14.82
N THR A 2 -19.43 -29.12 -14.24
CA THR A 2 -19.58 -27.87 -14.97
C THR A 2 -18.19 -27.24 -15.12
N PRO A 3 -17.74 -26.82 -16.30
CA PRO A 3 -16.44 -26.20 -16.47
C PRO A 3 -16.39 -24.86 -15.75
N VAL A 4 -15.38 -24.66 -14.92
CA VAL A 4 -15.02 -23.36 -14.33
C VAL A 4 -14.56 -22.47 -15.48
N PRO A 5 -15.16 -21.26 -15.66
CA PRO A 5 -14.69 -20.35 -16.69
C PRO A 5 -13.26 -19.89 -16.39
N PRO A 6 -12.44 -19.61 -17.42
CA PRO A 6 -11.07 -19.13 -17.21
C PRO A 6 -11.12 -17.79 -16.50
N ALA A 7 -10.32 -17.67 -15.43
CA ALA A 7 -10.10 -16.44 -14.69
C ALA A 7 -9.31 -15.44 -15.57
N THR A 8 -10.03 -14.66 -16.36
CA THR A 8 -9.52 -13.49 -17.07
C THR A 8 -10.30 -12.27 -16.63
N GLU A 9 -10.03 -11.84 -15.40
CA GLU A 9 -10.26 -10.46 -14.98
C GLU A 9 -9.38 -10.24 -13.75
N ASN A 10 -8.47 -9.28 -13.84
CA ASN A 10 -7.74 -8.79 -12.69
C ASN A 10 -8.76 -8.48 -11.60
N PRO A 11 -8.54 -8.90 -10.33
CA PRO A 11 -9.38 -8.42 -9.25
C PRO A 11 -9.38 -6.90 -9.27
N PRO A 12 -10.47 -6.22 -8.86
CA PRO A 12 -10.55 -4.76 -8.86
C PRO A 12 -9.50 -4.18 -7.90
N GLY A 13 -8.29 -4.05 -8.40
CA GLY A 13 -7.19 -3.32 -7.80
C GLY A 13 -7.25 -1.88 -8.23
N LEU A 14 -6.56 -0.99 -7.51
CA LEU A 14 -6.35 0.38 -7.91
C LEU A 14 -5.83 0.43 -9.34
N SER A 15 -6.37 1.31 -10.17
CA SER A 15 -5.77 1.61 -11.47
C SER A 15 -4.35 2.15 -11.27
N SER A 16 -3.49 2.05 -12.28
CA SER A 16 -2.14 2.60 -12.22
C SER A 16 -2.14 4.10 -11.83
N GLN A 17 -3.16 4.84 -12.24
CA GLN A 17 -3.32 6.26 -11.94
C GLN A 17 -3.69 6.49 -10.47
N GLU A 18 -4.58 5.68 -9.90
CA GLU A 18 -4.95 5.74 -8.48
C GLU A 18 -3.76 5.35 -7.59
N ALA A 19 -3.05 4.27 -7.94
CA ALA A 19 -1.85 3.84 -7.22
C ALA A 19 -0.77 4.94 -7.23
N GLN A 20 -0.52 5.58 -8.37
CA GLN A 20 0.42 6.70 -8.49
C GLN A 20 -0.03 7.93 -7.69
N ALA A 21 -1.32 8.23 -7.69
CA ALA A 21 -1.86 9.32 -6.87
C ALA A 21 -1.68 9.04 -5.38
N LEU A 22 -1.88 7.81 -4.93
CA LEU A 22 -1.74 7.41 -3.52
C LEU A 22 -0.30 7.16 -3.07
N ALA A 23 0.67 7.08 -3.98
CA ALA A 23 2.08 6.88 -3.63
C ALA A 23 2.71 8.02 -2.79
N HIS A 24 2.11 9.21 -2.76
CA HIS A 24 2.59 10.32 -1.95
C HIS A 24 2.04 10.21 -0.51
N PRO A 25 2.86 10.27 0.56
CA PRO A 25 2.44 10.07 1.95
C PRO A 25 1.26 10.96 2.39
N SER A 26 1.30 12.25 2.04
CA SER A 26 0.19 13.17 2.38
C SER A 26 -1.11 12.82 1.66
N ARG A 27 -1.06 12.30 0.44
CA ARG A 27 -2.26 11.89 -0.28
C ARG A 27 -2.83 10.58 0.27
N ALA A 28 -1.98 9.64 0.62
CA ALA A 28 -2.39 8.43 1.32
C ALA A 28 -3.05 8.76 2.67
N GLY A 29 -2.44 9.64 3.47
CA GLY A 29 -3.02 10.11 4.73
C GLY A 29 -4.37 10.83 4.58
N ILE A 30 -4.54 11.64 3.52
CA ILE A 30 -5.83 12.27 3.21
C ILE A 30 -6.88 11.21 2.86
N ALA A 31 -6.55 10.23 2.02
CA ALA A 31 -7.46 9.14 1.68
C ALA A 31 -7.86 8.33 2.92
N GLU A 32 -6.91 8.07 3.81
CA GLU A 32 -7.17 7.39 5.08
C GLU A 32 -8.12 8.18 6.00
N ALA A 33 -7.85 9.48 6.19
CA ALA A 33 -8.72 10.36 6.98
C ALA A 33 -10.16 10.39 6.43
N LEU A 34 -10.29 10.45 5.10
CA LEU A 34 -11.60 10.40 4.43
C LEU A 34 -12.26 9.03 4.58
N GLY A 35 -11.50 7.94 4.59
CA GLY A 35 -12.00 6.57 4.83
C GLY A 35 -12.60 6.40 6.22
N GLY A 36 -12.06 7.10 7.22
CA GLY A 36 -12.59 7.15 8.59
C GLY A 36 -13.78 8.10 8.78
N SER A 37 -14.17 8.86 7.75
CA SER A 37 -15.26 9.87 7.84
C SER A 37 -16.40 9.56 6.86
N PRO A 38 -17.46 8.86 7.27
CA PRO A 38 -18.59 8.51 6.40
C PRO A 38 -19.29 9.73 5.77
N LEU A 39 -19.23 10.89 6.43
CA LEU A 39 -19.81 12.13 5.94
C LEU A 39 -18.84 12.96 5.08
N GLY A 40 -17.64 12.46 4.86
CA GLY A 40 -16.56 13.20 4.22
C GLY A 40 -16.00 14.35 5.08
N MET A 41 -14.99 15.03 4.58
CA MET A 41 -14.32 16.14 5.29
C MET A 41 -14.17 17.37 4.38
N THR A 42 -14.19 18.54 5.00
CA THR A 42 -13.84 19.82 4.34
C THR A 42 -12.33 20.01 4.28
N VAL A 43 -11.85 20.96 3.46
CA VAL A 43 -10.43 21.33 3.44
C VAL A 43 -9.92 21.78 4.81
N SER A 44 -10.75 22.48 5.59
CA SER A 44 -10.34 22.93 6.93
C SER A 44 -10.18 21.75 7.87
N GLU A 45 -11.17 20.85 7.94
CA GLU A 45 -11.12 19.64 8.78
C GLU A 45 -9.91 18.76 8.42
N LEU A 46 -9.60 18.59 7.12
CA LEU A 46 -8.42 17.87 6.68
C LEU A 46 -7.11 18.59 7.03
N ALA A 47 -7.08 19.92 6.91
CA ALA A 47 -5.91 20.72 7.26
C ALA A 47 -5.58 20.60 8.75
N ASP A 48 -6.60 20.67 9.59
CA ASP A 48 -6.47 20.50 11.04
C ASP A 48 -6.03 19.07 11.40
N HIS A 49 -6.67 18.05 10.78
CA HIS A 49 -6.36 16.64 11.03
C HIS A 49 -4.93 16.27 10.62
N MET A 50 -4.48 16.75 9.46
CA MET A 50 -3.16 16.45 8.89
C MET A 50 -2.06 17.40 9.36
N SER A 51 -2.39 18.46 10.11
CA SER A 51 -1.48 19.55 10.47
C SER A 51 -0.78 20.17 9.25
N LEU A 52 -1.53 20.32 8.13
CA LEU A 52 -1.04 20.89 6.89
C LEU A 52 -1.77 22.19 6.54
N HIS A 53 -1.08 23.06 5.78
CA HIS A 53 -1.71 24.28 5.32
C HIS A 53 -2.88 23.99 4.33
N PRO A 54 -4.04 24.69 4.40
CA PRO A 54 -5.20 24.44 3.53
C PRO A 54 -4.90 24.44 2.02
N ASN A 55 -3.91 25.22 1.57
CA ASN A 55 -3.51 25.23 0.17
C ASN A 55 -2.81 23.93 -0.25
N ALA A 56 -1.99 23.33 0.63
CA ALA A 56 -1.38 22.03 0.38
C ALA A 56 -2.46 20.94 0.29
N ILE A 57 -3.43 20.94 1.20
CA ILE A 57 -4.58 20.04 1.15
C ILE A 57 -5.34 20.17 -0.20
N ARG A 58 -5.61 21.40 -0.66
CA ARG A 58 -6.28 21.60 -1.97
C ARG A 58 -5.50 21.03 -3.14
N GLN A 59 -4.17 21.18 -3.14
CA GLN A 59 -3.32 20.61 -4.19
C GLN A 59 -3.38 19.08 -4.17
N HIS A 60 -3.24 18.46 -3.00
CA HIS A 60 -3.35 17.02 -2.85
C HIS A 60 -4.72 16.47 -3.26
N LEU A 61 -5.80 17.14 -2.83
CA LEU A 61 -7.17 16.78 -3.21
C LEU A 61 -7.40 16.89 -4.72
N SER A 62 -6.82 17.91 -5.39
CA SER A 62 -6.90 18.04 -6.84
C SER A 62 -6.30 16.83 -7.57
N VAL A 63 -5.13 16.35 -7.14
CA VAL A 63 -4.50 15.16 -7.72
C VAL A 63 -5.34 13.91 -7.46
N LEU A 64 -5.85 13.73 -6.24
CA LEU A 64 -6.71 12.60 -5.88
C LEU A 64 -8.03 12.62 -6.66
N GLN A 65 -8.63 13.80 -6.92
CA GLN A 65 -9.83 13.91 -7.74
C GLN A 65 -9.57 13.59 -9.22
N GLN A 66 -8.44 14.05 -9.78
CA GLN A 66 -8.05 13.71 -11.15
C GLN A 66 -7.81 12.21 -11.33
N ALA A 67 -7.31 11.56 -10.30
CA ALA A 67 -7.12 10.11 -10.28
C ALA A 67 -8.41 9.32 -9.97
N GLY A 68 -9.53 9.97 -9.69
CA GLY A 68 -10.79 9.31 -9.37
C GLY A 68 -10.88 8.72 -7.96
N VAL A 69 -9.90 8.99 -7.09
CA VAL A 69 -9.86 8.47 -5.70
C VAL A 69 -10.83 9.22 -4.79
N VAL A 70 -11.02 10.54 -5.04
CA VAL A 70 -11.83 11.43 -4.20
C VAL A 70 -12.87 12.16 -5.05
N THR A 71 -14.08 12.27 -4.53
CA THR A 71 -15.13 13.14 -5.06
C THR A 71 -15.37 14.32 -4.13
N SER A 72 -16.08 15.34 -4.62
CA SER A 72 -16.48 16.48 -3.79
C SER A 72 -17.89 16.94 -4.09
N GLU A 73 -18.64 17.20 -3.03
CA GLU A 73 -19.98 17.76 -3.11
C GLU A 73 -20.03 19.12 -2.42
N ALA A 74 -20.92 19.99 -2.88
CA ALA A 74 -21.19 21.25 -2.19
C ALA A 74 -21.88 20.91 -0.86
N SER A 75 -21.30 21.39 0.25
CA SER A 75 -21.97 21.26 1.57
C SER A 75 -23.24 22.11 1.55
N ALA A 76 -24.34 21.56 2.10
CA ALA A 76 -25.58 22.31 2.26
C ALA A 76 -25.29 23.65 2.96
N ALA A 77 -25.85 24.73 2.46
CA ALA A 77 -25.63 26.08 2.95
C ALA A 77 -26.09 26.17 4.43
N THR A 78 -25.14 26.29 5.34
CA THR A 78 -25.39 26.48 6.79
C THR A 78 -25.75 27.92 7.15
N GLY A 79 -26.43 28.67 6.26
CA GLY A 79 -26.95 30.00 6.58
C GLY A 79 -25.90 31.11 6.88
N ARG A 80 -24.61 30.81 6.92
CA ARG A 80 -23.52 31.78 7.11
C ARG A 80 -23.10 32.39 5.78
N ARG A 81 -22.93 33.71 5.72
CA ARG A 81 -22.36 34.43 4.57
C ARG A 81 -20.97 33.85 4.26
N GLY A 82 -20.80 33.25 3.09
CA GLY A 82 -19.53 32.71 2.59
C GLY A 82 -19.77 31.80 1.39
N ARG A 83 -18.73 31.53 0.61
CA ARG A 83 -18.78 30.54 -0.47
C ARG A 83 -19.09 29.16 0.15
N PRO A 84 -20.03 28.38 -0.36
CA PRO A 84 -20.32 27.04 0.14
C PRO A 84 -19.05 26.23 0.27
N SER A 85 -18.81 25.64 1.45
CA SER A 85 -17.68 24.74 1.66
C SER A 85 -17.92 23.47 0.85
N ARG A 86 -16.87 22.91 0.28
CA ARG A 86 -16.95 21.58 -0.35
C ARG A 86 -16.57 20.52 0.68
N ARG A 87 -17.34 19.44 0.72
CA ARG A 87 -16.98 18.20 1.41
C ARG A 87 -16.38 17.23 0.40
N TYR A 88 -15.32 16.60 0.81
CA TYR A 88 -14.61 15.59 0.04
C TYR A 88 -14.84 14.23 0.66
N SER A 89 -15.07 13.23 -0.19
CA SER A 89 -15.30 11.83 0.22
C SER A 89 -14.53 10.92 -0.72
N LEU A 90 -14.19 9.73 -0.26
CA LEU A 90 -13.64 8.71 -1.16
C LEU A 90 -14.72 8.32 -2.18
N VAL A 91 -14.31 8.12 -3.43
CA VAL A 91 -15.17 7.52 -4.44
C VAL A 91 -15.46 6.08 -4.01
N THR A 92 -16.74 5.74 -3.83
CA THR A 92 -17.13 4.35 -3.54
C THR A 92 -16.77 3.48 -4.77
N PRO A 93 -16.01 2.42 -4.61
CA PRO A 93 -16.02 1.39 -3.58
C PRO A 93 -14.98 1.52 -2.46
N HIS A 94 -14.13 2.54 -2.43
CA HIS A 94 -13.00 2.62 -1.52
C HIS A 94 -13.36 2.99 -0.05
N GLY A 95 -14.47 3.67 0.21
CA GLY A 95 -14.84 4.12 1.56
C GLY A 95 -15.58 3.06 2.41
N VAL A 96 -16.65 2.49 1.90
CA VAL A 96 -17.44 1.46 2.61
C VAL A 96 -16.70 0.12 2.59
N ALA A 97 -15.96 -0.16 1.50
CA ALA A 97 -15.13 -1.34 1.38
C ALA A 97 -13.97 -1.36 2.39
N ALA A 98 -13.40 -0.20 2.78
CA ALA A 98 -12.27 -0.18 3.71
C ALA A 98 -12.61 -0.73 5.10
N VAL A 99 -13.81 -0.47 5.63
CA VAL A 99 -14.26 -1.05 6.91
C VAL A 99 -14.47 -2.56 6.77
N GLY A 100 -15.17 -2.98 5.73
CA GLY A 100 -15.42 -4.40 5.46
C GLY A 100 -14.12 -5.17 5.15
N HIS A 101 -13.17 -4.58 4.46
CA HIS A 101 -11.86 -5.19 4.22
C HIS A 101 -11.05 -5.37 5.51
N ARG A 102 -11.06 -4.41 6.42
CA ARG A 102 -10.37 -4.53 7.72
C ARG A 102 -10.95 -5.68 8.56
N GLU A 103 -12.28 -5.74 8.68
CA GLU A 103 -12.92 -6.86 9.38
C GLU A 103 -12.61 -8.20 8.70
N LEU A 104 -12.71 -8.27 7.38
CA LEU A 104 -12.38 -9.47 6.64
C LEU A 104 -10.93 -9.91 6.84
N VAL A 105 -9.97 -8.97 6.79
CA VAL A 105 -8.56 -9.28 7.06
C VAL A 105 -8.40 -9.81 8.49
N GLY A 106 -9.03 -9.20 9.48
CA GLY A 106 -9.02 -9.68 10.87
C GLY A 106 -9.57 -11.11 10.99
N LEU A 107 -10.71 -11.39 10.35
CA LEU A 107 -11.30 -12.75 10.34
C LEU A 107 -10.42 -13.77 9.63
N LEU A 108 -9.79 -13.40 8.51
CA LEU A 108 -8.86 -14.27 7.78
C LEU A 108 -7.61 -14.57 8.61
N LEU A 109 -7.04 -13.58 9.30
CA LEU A 109 -5.93 -13.79 10.23
C LEU A 109 -6.33 -14.75 11.34
N GLU A 110 -7.53 -14.61 11.90
CA GLU A 110 -8.03 -15.53 12.93
C GLU A 110 -8.20 -16.95 12.39
N ILE A 111 -8.68 -17.12 11.17
CA ILE A 111 -8.77 -18.43 10.50
C ILE A 111 -7.37 -19.04 10.34
N VAL A 112 -6.39 -18.27 9.85
CA VAL A 112 -5.00 -18.73 9.67
C VAL A 112 -4.41 -19.13 11.03
N ARG A 113 -4.59 -18.32 12.06
CA ARG A 113 -4.13 -18.62 13.42
C ARG A 113 -4.76 -19.90 13.96
N ARG A 114 -6.07 -20.09 13.81
CA ARG A 114 -6.78 -21.30 14.28
C ARG A 114 -6.46 -22.54 13.48
N SER A 115 -6.10 -22.40 12.21
CA SER A 115 -5.69 -23.54 11.38
C SER A 115 -4.35 -24.13 11.80
N GLY A 116 -3.57 -23.44 12.65
CA GLY A 116 -2.24 -23.86 13.06
C GLY A 116 -1.20 -23.77 11.95
N ALA A 117 -1.46 -22.97 10.90
CA ALA A 117 -0.49 -22.75 9.83
C ALA A 117 0.80 -22.15 10.42
N SER A 118 1.94 -22.78 10.14
CA SER A 118 3.25 -22.26 10.56
C SER A 118 3.64 -21.01 9.76
N GLU A 119 4.51 -20.18 10.33
CA GLU A 119 5.06 -19.03 9.61
C GLU A 119 5.69 -19.42 8.27
N SER A 120 6.36 -20.56 8.20
CA SER A 120 6.95 -21.06 6.97
C SER A 120 5.92 -21.34 5.87
N VAL A 121 4.73 -21.81 6.22
CA VAL A 121 3.62 -21.99 5.27
C VAL A 121 3.12 -20.64 4.77
N VAL A 122 2.95 -19.67 5.68
CA VAL A 122 2.51 -18.32 5.34
C VAL A 122 3.53 -17.61 4.42
N GLU A 123 4.82 -17.75 4.74
CA GLU A 123 5.90 -17.19 3.93
C GLU A 123 5.97 -17.83 2.54
N ALA A 124 5.87 -19.16 2.45
CA ALA A 124 5.85 -19.89 1.18
C ALA A 124 4.67 -19.44 0.29
N PHE A 125 3.51 -19.22 0.89
CA PHE A 125 2.35 -18.68 0.16
C PHE A 125 2.60 -17.26 -0.36
N GLY A 126 3.25 -16.42 0.45
CA GLY A 126 3.72 -15.10 0.03
C GLY A 126 4.66 -15.18 -1.16
N MET A 127 5.64 -16.07 -1.11
CA MET A 127 6.62 -16.28 -2.17
C MET A 127 5.97 -16.73 -3.48
N GLU A 128 5.08 -17.71 -3.43
CA GLU A 128 4.31 -18.15 -4.61
C GLU A 128 3.52 -16.99 -5.25
N ARG A 129 2.94 -16.12 -4.41
CA ARG A 129 2.23 -14.93 -4.88
C ARG A 129 3.19 -13.89 -5.47
N GLY A 130 4.36 -13.69 -4.84
CA GLY A 130 5.41 -12.77 -5.30
C GLY A 130 5.90 -13.10 -6.70
N LEU A 131 6.12 -14.36 -7.01
CA LEU A 131 6.51 -14.86 -8.34
C LEU A 131 5.53 -14.45 -9.46
N ARG A 132 4.26 -14.22 -9.11
CA ARG A 132 3.20 -13.85 -10.06
C ARG A 132 2.96 -12.34 -10.15
N LEU A 133 3.53 -11.55 -9.25
CA LEU A 133 3.30 -10.09 -9.22
C LEU A 133 4.08 -9.34 -10.30
N VAL A 134 5.19 -9.90 -10.76
CA VAL A 134 6.05 -9.29 -11.77
C VAL A 134 5.75 -9.90 -13.13
N GLY A 135 5.33 -9.06 -14.08
CA GLY A 135 5.14 -9.46 -15.46
C GLY A 135 6.47 -9.69 -16.19
N ASN A 136 6.40 -10.29 -17.40
CA ASN A 136 7.59 -10.61 -18.20
C ASN A 136 8.29 -9.37 -18.81
N ASP A 137 7.65 -8.20 -18.80
CA ASP A 137 8.10 -6.98 -19.49
C ASP A 137 8.83 -5.97 -18.60
N VAL A 138 9.37 -6.42 -17.46
CA VAL A 138 9.99 -5.48 -16.51
C VAL A 138 11.41 -5.14 -16.93
N THR A 139 11.63 -3.90 -17.32
CA THR A 139 12.93 -3.34 -17.67
C THR A 139 13.67 -2.86 -16.42
N GLY A 140 14.28 -3.79 -15.68
CA GLY A 140 15.16 -3.47 -14.55
C GLY A 140 14.69 -4.03 -13.21
N GLN A 141 15.62 -4.71 -12.54
CA GLN A 141 15.39 -5.43 -11.29
C GLN A 141 14.89 -4.50 -10.16
N THR A 142 15.55 -3.37 -9.99
CA THR A 142 15.20 -2.37 -8.97
C THR A 142 13.79 -1.80 -9.18
N GLN A 143 13.45 -1.48 -10.43
CA GLN A 143 12.14 -0.92 -10.78
C GLN A 143 11.01 -1.93 -10.58
N ALA A 144 11.26 -3.20 -10.88
CA ALA A 144 10.30 -4.28 -10.62
C ALA A 144 9.97 -4.39 -9.15
N LEU A 145 11.00 -4.40 -8.31
CA LEU A 145 10.86 -4.52 -6.87
C LEU A 145 10.18 -3.29 -6.25
N THR A 146 10.72 -2.10 -6.51
CA THR A 146 10.15 -0.86 -5.97
C THR A 146 8.75 -0.58 -6.49
N GLY A 147 8.49 -0.87 -7.78
CA GLY A 147 7.18 -0.77 -8.40
C GLY A 147 6.17 -1.77 -7.82
N GLY A 148 6.58 -3.01 -7.60
CA GLY A 148 5.77 -4.04 -6.94
C GLY A 148 5.38 -3.64 -5.52
N LEU A 149 6.34 -3.17 -4.72
CA LEU A 149 6.09 -2.68 -3.36
C LEU A 149 5.19 -1.44 -3.35
N ALA A 150 5.43 -0.48 -4.25
CA ALA A 150 4.58 0.72 -4.37
C ALA A 150 3.15 0.36 -4.80
N GLY A 151 2.99 -0.60 -5.72
CA GLY A 151 1.68 -1.11 -6.15
C GLY A 151 0.87 -1.78 -5.04
N MET A 152 1.54 -2.29 -4.00
CA MET A 152 0.92 -2.84 -2.80
C MET A 152 0.63 -1.78 -1.71
N GLY A 153 0.96 -0.50 -1.94
CA GLY A 153 0.74 0.61 -1.01
C GLY A 153 1.89 0.86 -0.02
N PHE A 154 3.02 0.14 -0.13
CA PHE A 154 4.25 0.51 0.58
C PHE A 154 4.93 1.66 -0.16
N ALA A 155 5.42 2.65 0.53
CA ALA A 155 6.18 3.74 -0.07
C ALA A 155 7.69 3.42 0.04
N PRO A 156 8.28 2.64 -0.90
CA PRO A 156 9.68 2.27 -0.85
C PRO A 156 10.56 3.49 -1.13
N ASP A 157 11.51 3.73 -0.24
CA ASP A 157 12.52 4.77 -0.33
C ASP A 157 13.90 4.09 -0.34
N GLU A 158 14.64 4.22 -1.44
CA GLU A 158 15.96 3.64 -1.59
C GLU A 158 16.99 4.50 -0.86
N VAL A 159 17.58 3.94 0.18
CA VAL A 159 18.60 4.60 1.00
C VAL A 159 20.02 4.05 0.75
N THR A 160 20.17 3.24 -0.29
CA THR A 160 21.41 2.60 -0.71
C THR A 160 22.50 3.63 -1.02
N SER A 161 23.69 3.47 -0.46
CA SER A 161 24.84 4.28 -0.85
C SER A 161 25.31 3.93 -2.27
N GLN A 162 26.08 4.83 -2.90
CA GLN A 162 26.62 4.56 -4.23
C GLN A 162 27.59 3.36 -4.23
N ALA A 163 28.34 3.18 -3.15
CA ALA A 163 29.28 2.08 -3.00
C ALA A 163 28.56 0.73 -2.90
N ASP A 164 27.51 0.67 -2.06
CA ASP A 164 26.70 -0.55 -1.87
C ASP A 164 25.97 -0.93 -3.17
N ARG A 165 25.46 0.08 -3.89
CA ARG A 165 24.82 -0.13 -5.20
C ARG A 165 25.79 -0.69 -6.24
N GLN A 166 27.06 -0.28 -6.21
CA GLN A 166 28.11 -0.85 -7.07
C GLN A 166 28.50 -2.27 -6.64
N ALA A 167 28.30 -2.60 -5.37
CA ALA A 167 28.49 -3.95 -4.84
C ALA A 167 27.29 -4.89 -5.12
N GLY A 168 26.22 -4.37 -5.73
CA GLY A 168 25.00 -5.14 -5.98
C GLY A 168 24.05 -5.23 -4.79
N GLU A 169 24.21 -4.31 -3.83
CA GLU A 169 23.35 -4.20 -2.66
C GLU A 169 22.23 -3.16 -2.87
N MET A 170 21.10 -3.37 -2.21
CA MET A 170 19.98 -2.42 -2.15
C MET A 170 19.40 -2.39 -0.74
N ASP A 171 19.39 -1.22 -0.12
CA ASP A 171 18.69 -0.95 1.15
C ASP A 171 17.46 -0.10 0.87
N LEU A 172 16.28 -0.64 1.19
CA LEU A 172 15.01 0.05 1.07
C LEU A 172 14.40 0.31 2.44
N ARG A 173 13.81 1.50 2.60
CA ARG A 173 12.95 1.83 3.73
C ARG A 173 11.50 1.96 3.26
N LEU A 174 10.62 1.17 3.84
CA LEU A 174 9.21 1.21 3.54
C LEU A 174 8.55 2.29 4.41
N ARG A 175 8.28 3.46 3.83
CA ARG A 175 7.78 4.65 4.54
C ARG A 175 6.28 4.60 4.86
N ALA A 176 5.56 3.58 4.40
CA ALA A 176 4.17 3.36 4.69
C ALA A 176 3.89 1.87 4.91
N CYS A 177 2.98 1.57 5.82
CA CYS A 177 2.42 0.24 6.01
C CYS A 177 0.93 0.27 5.69
N PRO A 178 0.47 -0.30 4.56
CA PRO A 178 -0.95 -0.31 4.20
C PRO A 178 -1.79 -1.20 5.13
N PHE A 179 -1.15 -2.06 5.93
CA PHE A 179 -1.78 -3.01 6.83
C PHE A 179 -1.59 -2.64 8.31
N LYS A 180 -1.20 -1.41 8.64
CA LYS A 180 -0.79 -0.99 9.99
C LYS A 180 -1.80 -1.38 11.09
N GLU A 181 -3.10 -1.27 10.83
CA GLU A 181 -4.14 -1.64 11.79
C GLU A 181 -4.24 -3.16 11.97
N ALA A 182 -4.14 -3.91 10.89
CA ALA A 182 -4.21 -5.37 10.93
C ALA A 182 -2.94 -5.99 11.54
N VAL A 183 -1.77 -5.37 11.34
CA VAL A 183 -0.51 -5.82 11.96
C VAL A 183 -0.53 -5.65 13.48
N GLN A 184 -1.26 -4.66 14.01
CA GLN A 184 -1.43 -4.44 15.45
C GLN A 184 -2.44 -5.41 16.10
N ALA A 185 -3.24 -6.12 15.31
CA ALA A 185 -4.18 -7.11 15.81
C ALA A 185 -3.48 -8.40 16.23
N GLU A 186 -4.17 -9.25 16.98
CA GLU A 186 -3.67 -10.58 17.35
C GLU A 186 -3.38 -11.42 16.09
N GLY A 187 -2.16 -11.96 16.00
CA GLY A 187 -1.71 -12.68 14.82
C GLY A 187 -1.25 -11.79 13.65
N GLY A 188 -1.28 -10.47 13.81
CA GLY A 188 -0.93 -9.52 12.76
C GLY A 188 0.51 -9.63 12.26
N HIS A 189 1.44 -10.18 13.05
CA HIS A 189 2.81 -10.50 12.61
C HIS A 189 2.85 -11.40 11.37
N LEU A 190 1.82 -12.26 11.16
CA LEU A 190 1.71 -13.11 9.99
C LEU A 190 1.60 -12.30 8.68
N ILE A 191 1.11 -11.06 8.74
CA ILE A 191 1.12 -10.15 7.60
C ILE A 191 2.56 -9.79 7.19
N CYS A 192 3.42 -9.54 8.18
CA CYS A 192 4.83 -9.26 7.92
C CYS A 192 5.56 -10.50 7.38
N VAL A 193 5.22 -11.68 7.87
CA VAL A 193 5.74 -12.96 7.36
C VAL A 193 5.31 -13.18 5.90
N LEU A 194 4.03 -12.97 5.60
CA LEU A 194 3.49 -13.05 4.23
C LEU A 194 4.20 -12.05 3.30
N HIS A 195 4.39 -10.81 3.78
CA HIS A 195 5.05 -9.77 3.02
C HIS A 195 6.52 -10.09 2.76
N ARG A 196 7.24 -10.64 3.73
CA ARG A 196 8.60 -11.15 3.52
C ARG A 196 8.65 -12.20 2.40
N GLY A 197 7.70 -13.12 2.39
CA GLY A 197 7.53 -14.09 1.32
C GLY A 197 7.27 -13.43 -0.04
N LEU A 198 6.37 -12.44 -0.10
CA LEU A 198 6.09 -11.68 -1.32
C LEU A 198 7.37 -11.04 -1.90
N VAL A 199 8.18 -10.39 -1.06
CA VAL A 199 9.45 -9.78 -1.47
C VAL A 199 10.40 -10.84 -2.03
N ARG A 200 10.55 -11.98 -1.35
CA ARG A 200 11.36 -13.10 -1.83
C ARG A 200 10.91 -13.62 -3.19
N GLY A 201 9.60 -13.81 -3.38
CA GLY A 201 9.06 -14.28 -4.66
C GLY A 201 9.26 -13.27 -5.79
N VAL A 202 9.16 -11.96 -5.51
CA VAL A 202 9.49 -10.92 -6.49
C VAL A 202 10.96 -10.98 -6.87
N LEU A 203 11.85 -11.11 -5.87
CA LEU A 203 13.30 -11.20 -6.10
C LEU A 203 13.66 -12.41 -6.96
N GLU A 204 13.20 -13.60 -6.60
CA GLU A 204 13.44 -14.83 -7.35
C GLU A 204 12.96 -14.72 -8.80
N ARG A 205 11.84 -14.03 -9.03
CA ARG A 205 11.33 -13.81 -10.40
C ARG A 205 12.18 -12.84 -11.22
N VAL A 206 12.81 -11.87 -10.56
CA VAL A 206 13.58 -10.78 -11.20
C VAL A 206 15.04 -11.17 -11.37
N ASN A 207 15.60 -11.86 -10.40
CA ASN A 207 16.99 -12.35 -10.40
C ASN A 207 17.13 -13.49 -9.38
N GLU A 208 17.34 -14.70 -9.88
CA GLU A 208 17.51 -15.90 -9.04
C GLU A 208 18.77 -15.85 -8.15
N GLU A 209 19.74 -14.98 -8.48
CA GLU A 209 20.96 -14.77 -7.67
C GLU A 209 20.77 -13.72 -6.59
N ALA A 210 19.67 -12.95 -6.61
CA ALA A 210 19.41 -11.94 -5.61
C ALA A 210 18.83 -12.55 -4.33
N GLU A 211 19.37 -12.14 -3.19
CA GLU A 211 18.96 -12.64 -1.88
C GLU A 211 18.38 -11.52 -1.00
N LEU A 212 17.28 -11.83 -0.32
CA LEU A 212 16.75 -11.00 0.75
C LEU A 212 17.54 -11.27 2.03
N VAL A 213 18.53 -10.44 2.33
CA VAL A 213 19.43 -10.59 3.49
C VAL A 213 18.73 -10.19 4.79
N ALA A 214 17.96 -9.11 4.77
CA ALA A 214 17.19 -8.68 5.93
C ALA A 214 15.81 -8.17 5.54
N PHE A 215 14.84 -8.51 6.38
CA PHE A 215 13.51 -7.94 6.38
C PHE A 215 13.17 -7.61 7.84
N ASP A 216 13.40 -6.36 8.23
CA ASP A 216 13.27 -5.89 9.60
C ASP A 216 11.95 -5.10 9.74
N PRO A 217 10.88 -5.73 10.28
CA PRO A 217 9.64 -5.02 10.56
C PRO A 217 9.85 -3.97 11.65
N GLU A 218 9.38 -2.76 11.39
CA GLU A 218 9.33 -1.68 12.37
C GLU A 218 7.89 -1.46 12.85
N ASP A 219 7.71 -0.52 13.79
CA ASP A 219 6.37 -0.14 14.24
C ASP A 219 5.51 0.31 13.04
N PRO A 220 4.39 -0.35 12.76
CA PRO A 220 3.56 -0.06 11.59
C PRO A 220 2.96 1.36 11.60
N VAL A 221 2.90 2.04 12.75
CA VAL A 221 2.40 3.41 12.87
C VAL A 221 3.41 4.42 12.33
N THR A 222 4.68 4.24 12.69
CA THR A 222 5.79 5.10 12.26
C THR A 222 6.34 4.70 10.91
N ALA A 223 6.11 3.45 10.51
CA ALA A 223 6.67 2.79 9.34
C ALA A 223 8.23 2.80 9.35
N GLY A 224 8.87 2.46 8.25
CA GLY A 224 10.31 2.44 8.16
C GLY A 224 10.92 1.04 8.13
N CYS A 225 10.10 -0.01 7.95
CA CYS A 225 10.58 -1.38 7.77
C CYS A 225 11.73 -1.43 6.79
N ARG A 226 12.78 -2.16 7.14
CA ARG A 226 13.98 -2.29 6.30
C ARG A 226 13.89 -3.54 5.43
N VAL A 227 14.27 -3.39 4.18
CA VAL A 227 14.45 -4.48 3.22
C VAL A 227 15.85 -4.37 2.63
N LEU A 228 16.73 -5.30 3.01
CA LEU A 228 18.10 -5.36 2.51
C LEU A 228 18.24 -6.52 1.54
N ILE A 229 18.78 -6.25 0.37
CA ILE A 229 18.93 -7.18 -0.74
C ILE A 229 20.38 -7.14 -1.22
N GLU A 230 20.93 -8.30 -1.53
CA GLU A 230 22.23 -8.49 -2.16
C GLU A 230 22.08 -9.26 -3.48
N GLY A 231 23.11 -9.25 -4.31
CA GLY A 231 23.16 -10.00 -5.57
C GLY A 231 22.42 -9.34 -6.72
N LEU A 232 22.05 -8.06 -6.62
CA LEU A 232 21.49 -7.32 -7.75
C LEU A 232 22.58 -6.97 -8.76
N ALA A 233 22.22 -6.95 -10.06
CA ALA A 233 23.16 -6.50 -11.08
C ALA A 233 23.55 -5.04 -10.83
N PRO A 234 24.87 -4.70 -10.77
CA PRO A 234 25.32 -3.33 -10.61
C PRO A 234 24.82 -2.46 -11.76
N ARG A 235 24.42 -1.23 -11.44
CA ARG A 235 23.97 -0.21 -12.42
C ARG A 235 25.12 0.60 -12.97
#